data_b1336865f6a95f7663a640cfafa89595
#
_entry.id   b1336865f6a95f7663a640cfafa89595
#
_cell.length_a   1.000
_cell.length_b   1.000
_cell.length_c   1.000
_cell.angle_alpha   90.00
_cell.angle_beta   90.00
_cell.angle_gamma   90.00
#
_symmetry.space_group_name_H-M   'P 1'
#
loop_
_entity.id
_entity.type
_entity.pdbx_description
1 polymer ?
#
loop_
_entity_poly.entity_id
_entity_poly.type
_entity_poly.pdbx_seq_one_letter_code
_entity_poly.pdbx_strand_id
1 'polypeptide(L)'
;MTTKFARKKKNGFKKFWRLGMDEYNTQQYDISPDGELIVREGNYQYNIFDIVKKYGSPTEIMFPTIIENRVRDLIETFNAYIKVLGYKGKFSYHYAMKANQTKEFVLPAVAEGANLDVASANELFLVKKMIEQDKFNSKIRVICNGPKTEKYISLIEELKGKGLTVIPIIEDYAELERFKKIKGEVGIRVNLDIKVQSHWDKKFNFFGFTEEELIKIGKVKNLSTLHYHISKQIETIEGFIKPLKRALKLFQVMKEKNPGLDTLDIGGGAGVPFEKNKPFYTGKNLISQIVRTAKKESDKLGIKHPNLIVEWGSYVAVPAQITIYKIIKEKNVSVKNNKKWYVIDGSFMNDLIDTWAIHQKWHVTPVNYMNKHKLQPVWFAGCSCDSDDKYTAGGEYTLLPRLSDCDELYVAFFDTGAYQDALASHHCLLSSPAKLIAQNGEIKIARKRESAEEVGKHFGW
;
A
#
# COMPACT_ATOMS: atom_id res chain seq x y z
N MET A 1 23.96 15.42 -27.12
CA MET A 1 23.32 14.48 -28.07
C MET A 1 22.41 13.41 -27.42
N THR A 2 22.13 13.51 -26.15
CA THR A 2 21.40 12.48 -25.35
C THR A 2 19.88 12.61 -25.32
N THR A 3 19.33 13.74 -25.71
CA THR A 3 17.88 14.02 -25.52
C THR A 3 16.94 13.54 -26.64
N LYS A 4 17.42 13.29 -27.84
CA LYS A 4 16.57 12.83 -28.95
C LYS A 4 16.31 11.31 -28.99
N PHE A 5 17.25 10.51 -28.48
CA PHE A 5 17.10 9.05 -28.46
C PHE A 5 16.12 8.54 -27.38
N ALA A 6 16.09 9.17 -26.21
CA ALA A 6 15.20 8.80 -25.11
C ALA A 6 13.70 9.02 -25.45
N ARG A 7 13.36 10.06 -26.21
CA ARG A 7 11.96 10.35 -26.59
C ARG A 7 11.34 9.35 -27.56
N LYS A 8 12.09 8.80 -28.52
CA LYS A 8 11.57 7.81 -29.49
C LYS A 8 11.32 6.43 -28.83
N LYS A 9 12.17 6.03 -27.87
CA LYS A 9 12.02 4.76 -27.15
C LYS A 9 10.86 4.78 -26.13
N LYS A 10 10.61 5.92 -25.46
CA LYS A 10 9.45 6.09 -24.57
C LYS A 10 8.11 5.84 -25.28
N ASN A 11 7.98 6.19 -26.53
CA ASN A 11 6.75 5.95 -27.30
C ASN A 11 6.54 4.46 -27.64
N GLY A 12 7.59 3.68 -27.82
CA GLY A 12 7.52 2.23 -28.01
C GLY A 12 7.07 1.49 -26.74
N PHE A 13 7.63 1.86 -25.59
CA PHE A 13 7.25 1.33 -24.29
C PHE A 13 5.75 1.58 -24.01
N LYS A 14 5.28 2.80 -24.16
CA LYS A 14 3.89 3.20 -23.95
C LYS A 14 2.90 2.46 -24.83
N LYS A 15 3.31 1.99 -25.98
CA LYS A 15 2.43 1.27 -26.94
C LYS A 15 2.08 -0.13 -26.43
N PHE A 16 3.00 -0.83 -25.80
CA PHE A 16 2.84 -2.23 -25.38
C PHE A 16 2.59 -2.37 -23.88
N TRP A 17 3.27 -1.57 -23.07
CA TRP A 17 3.20 -1.65 -21.61
C TRP A 17 2.94 -0.27 -21.00
N ARG A 18 1.86 -0.15 -20.25
CA ARG A 18 1.47 1.08 -19.55
C ARG A 18 1.94 0.97 -18.10
N LEU A 19 3.12 1.45 -17.81
CA LEU A 19 3.66 1.57 -16.46
C LEU A 19 3.61 3.01 -16.01
N GLY A 20 3.03 3.25 -14.84
CA GLY A 20 3.08 4.53 -14.16
C GLY A 20 2.57 5.68 -15.01
N MET A 21 1.43 5.54 -15.65
CA MET A 21 0.96 6.53 -16.61
C MET A 21 0.40 7.78 -15.98
N ASP A 22 -0.26 7.70 -14.85
CA ASP A 22 -0.95 8.84 -14.24
C ASP A 22 -0.32 9.25 -12.91
N GLU A 23 -0.49 8.44 -11.89
CA GLU A 23 0.06 8.65 -10.55
C GLU A 23 1.55 8.30 -10.46
N TYR A 24 1.97 7.29 -11.22
CA TYR A 24 3.34 6.84 -11.22
C TYR A 24 4.13 7.57 -12.28
N ASN A 25 5.18 8.24 -11.84
CA ASN A 25 6.08 8.90 -12.74
C ASN A 25 6.80 7.89 -13.64
N THR A 26 6.37 7.81 -14.91
CA THR A 26 7.05 6.96 -15.93
C THR A 26 8.52 7.32 -16.13
N GLN A 27 9.01 8.41 -15.56
CA GLN A 27 10.43 8.74 -15.57
C GLN A 27 11.28 7.75 -14.76
N GLN A 28 10.66 6.99 -13.84
CA GLN A 28 11.34 5.95 -13.08
C GLN A 28 11.62 4.69 -13.90
N TYR A 29 10.85 4.43 -14.96
CA TYR A 29 10.99 3.23 -15.78
C TYR A 29 11.39 3.56 -17.21
N ASP A 30 12.34 2.80 -17.76
CA ASP A 30 12.82 2.96 -19.12
C ASP A 30 13.25 1.60 -19.70
N ILE A 31 13.69 1.59 -20.95
CA ILE A 31 14.23 0.42 -21.65
C ILE A 31 15.65 0.74 -22.06
N SER A 32 16.60 -0.17 -21.77
CA SER A 32 17.96 -0.09 -22.25
C SER A 32 18.04 -0.22 -23.79
N PRO A 33 19.18 0.14 -24.42
CA PRO A 33 19.42 -0.15 -25.83
C PRO A 33 19.22 -1.61 -26.20
N ASP A 34 19.56 -2.51 -25.30
CA ASP A 34 19.48 -3.96 -25.50
C ASP A 34 18.07 -4.54 -25.25
N GLY A 35 17.13 -3.69 -24.86
CA GLY A 35 15.74 -4.07 -24.64
C GLY A 35 15.47 -4.63 -23.24
N GLU A 36 16.16 -4.15 -22.24
CA GLU A 36 16.05 -4.57 -20.85
C GLU A 36 15.38 -3.49 -19.99
N LEU A 37 14.66 -3.91 -18.97
CA LEU A 37 13.97 -3.03 -18.04
C LEU A 37 14.98 -2.26 -17.17
N ILE A 38 14.88 -0.94 -17.21
CA ILE A 38 15.67 -0.01 -16.38
C ILE A 38 14.76 0.68 -15.38
N VAL A 39 15.19 0.71 -14.12
CA VAL A 39 14.58 1.56 -13.08
C VAL A 39 15.55 2.70 -12.75
N ARG A 40 15.03 3.92 -12.63
CA ARG A 40 15.81 5.13 -12.37
C ARG A 40 15.54 5.67 -10.98
N GLU A 41 16.60 6.06 -10.30
CA GLU A 41 16.58 6.75 -9.04
C GLU A 41 17.53 7.97 -9.11
N GLY A 42 16.96 9.15 -9.35
CA GLY A 42 17.78 10.35 -9.56
C GLY A 42 18.79 10.14 -10.69
N ASN A 43 20.07 10.16 -10.34
CA ASN A 43 21.19 9.93 -11.26
C ASN A 43 21.56 8.44 -11.40
N TYR A 44 21.01 7.57 -10.59
CA TYR A 44 21.28 6.14 -10.61
C TYR A 44 20.34 5.38 -11.55
N GLN A 45 20.82 4.27 -12.07
CA GLN A 45 20.03 3.36 -12.92
C GLN A 45 20.29 1.93 -12.50
N TYR A 46 19.21 1.17 -12.43
CA TYR A 46 19.24 -0.25 -12.12
C TYR A 46 18.77 -1.03 -13.36
N ASN A 47 19.66 -1.83 -13.93
CA ASN A 47 19.28 -2.80 -14.94
C ASN A 47 18.70 -4.04 -14.24
N ILE A 48 17.42 -4.26 -14.42
CA ILE A 48 16.70 -5.34 -13.70
C ILE A 48 17.12 -6.72 -14.18
N PHE A 49 17.49 -6.85 -15.46
CA PHE A 49 17.99 -8.12 -15.99
C PHE A 49 19.33 -8.51 -15.35
N ASP A 50 20.27 -7.59 -15.24
CA ASP A 50 21.55 -7.82 -14.56
C ASP A 50 21.35 -8.23 -13.09
N ILE A 51 20.37 -7.58 -12.41
CA ILE A 51 20.06 -7.89 -11.01
C ILE A 51 19.57 -9.33 -10.89
N VAL A 52 18.60 -9.76 -11.71
CA VAL A 52 18.08 -11.15 -11.61
C VAL A 52 19.08 -12.19 -12.09
N LYS A 53 19.97 -11.84 -12.99
CA LYS A 53 21.10 -12.72 -13.36
C LYS A 53 22.05 -12.95 -12.20
N LYS A 54 22.29 -11.93 -11.38
CA LYS A 54 23.21 -12.00 -10.23
C LYS A 54 22.57 -12.65 -9.01
N TYR A 55 21.33 -12.35 -8.71
CA TYR A 55 20.67 -12.77 -7.45
C TYR A 55 19.65 -13.91 -7.63
N GLY A 56 19.33 -14.25 -8.87
CA GLY A 56 18.35 -15.29 -9.22
C GLY A 56 16.91 -14.83 -9.14
N SER A 57 15.98 -15.71 -9.50
CA SER A 57 14.51 -15.55 -9.41
C SER A 57 13.89 -16.76 -8.69
N PRO A 58 12.67 -16.67 -8.13
CA PRO A 58 11.87 -15.46 -7.98
C PRO A 58 12.55 -14.47 -7.02
N THR A 59 12.37 -13.18 -7.29
CA THR A 59 12.93 -12.12 -6.43
C THR A 59 12.02 -10.89 -6.38
N GLU A 60 12.00 -10.22 -5.23
CA GLU A 60 11.34 -8.94 -5.01
C GLU A 60 12.39 -7.84 -4.91
N ILE A 61 12.15 -6.72 -5.59
CA ILE A 61 13.03 -5.56 -5.53
C ILE A 61 12.25 -4.37 -4.99
N MET A 62 12.72 -3.84 -3.86
CA MET A 62 12.16 -2.65 -3.19
C MET A 62 12.94 -1.41 -3.59
N PHE A 63 12.22 -0.31 -3.75
CA PHE A 63 12.75 1.02 -4.07
C PHE A 63 12.34 2.03 -2.98
N PRO A 64 13.11 2.16 -1.88
CA PRO A 64 12.77 3.06 -0.76
C PRO A 64 12.54 4.51 -1.19
N THR A 65 13.29 4.99 -2.19
CA THR A 65 13.14 6.35 -2.74
C THR A 65 11.74 6.61 -3.31
N ILE A 66 11.04 5.58 -3.78
CA ILE A 66 9.64 5.73 -4.23
C ILE A 66 8.75 6.06 -3.03
N ILE A 67 8.98 5.41 -1.88
CA ILE A 67 8.24 5.68 -0.64
C ILE A 67 8.52 7.10 -0.16
N GLU A 68 9.80 7.49 -0.10
CA GLU A 68 10.22 8.84 0.29
C GLU A 68 9.51 9.91 -0.56
N ASN A 69 9.59 9.79 -1.87
CA ASN A 69 8.96 10.73 -2.78
C ASN A 69 7.44 10.77 -2.61
N ARG A 70 6.77 9.63 -2.48
CA ARG A 70 5.31 9.59 -2.34
C ARG A 70 4.82 10.15 -1.01
N VAL A 71 5.55 9.91 0.08
CA VAL A 71 5.23 10.50 1.39
C VAL A 71 5.41 12.00 1.36
N ARG A 72 6.55 12.47 0.82
CA ARG A 72 6.84 13.90 0.66
C ARG A 72 5.77 14.60 -0.18
N ASP A 73 5.50 14.09 -1.38
CA ASP A 73 4.50 14.63 -2.30
C ASP A 73 3.11 14.68 -1.66
N LEU A 74 2.75 13.64 -0.90
CA LEU A 74 1.47 13.56 -0.19
C LEU A 74 1.35 14.69 0.85
N ILE A 75 2.35 14.81 1.72
CA ILE A 75 2.36 15.82 2.80
C ILE A 75 2.40 17.24 2.20
N GLU A 76 3.25 17.48 1.23
CA GLU A 76 3.37 18.78 0.55
C GLU A 76 2.07 19.17 -0.17
N THR A 77 1.43 18.20 -0.85
CA THR A 77 0.17 18.46 -1.57
C THR A 77 -0.96 18.83 -0.61
N PHE A 78 -1.12 18.10 0.51
CA PHE A 78 -2.11 18.47 1.53
C PHE A 78 -1.84 19.86 2.09
N ASN A 79 -0.60 20.14 2.49
CA ASN A 79 -0.23 21.43 3.07
C ASN A 79 -0.41 22.60 2.07
N ALA A 80 -0.11 22.38 0.80
CA ALA A 80 -0.35 23.36 -0.25
C ALA A 80 -1.84 23.70 -0.40
N TYR A 81 -2.72 22.69 -0.45
CA TYR A 81 -4.17 22.94 -0.55
C TYR A 81 -4.77 23.52 0.74
N ILE A 82 -4.29 23.12 1.91
CA ILE A 82 -4.65 23.74 3.19
C ILE A 82 -4.35 25.25 3.15
N LYS A 83 -3.15 25.62 2.70
CA LYS A 83 -2.74 27.03 2.57
C LYS A 83 -3.57 27.76 1.54
N VAL A 84 -3.68 27.26 0.32
CA VAL A 84 -4.37 27.92 -0.81
C VAL A 84 -5.87 28.10 -0.52
N LEU A 85 -6.51 27.10 0.08
CA LEU A 85 -7.95 27.15 0.39
C LEU A 85 -8.25 27.87 1.70
N GLY A 86 -7.26 28.27 2.49
CA GLY A 86 -7.43 28.90 3.80
C GLY A 86 -8.07 27.98 4.83
N TYR A 87 -7.82 26.68 4.74
CA TYR A 87 -8.23 25.71 5.76
C TYR A 87 -7.45 25.96 7.06
N LYS A 88 -8.11 25.89 8.21
CA LYS A 88 -7.49 26.26 9.50
C LYS A 88 -7.01 25.08 10.33
N GLY A 89 -7.39 23.85 9.98
CA GLY A 89 -6.87 22.64 10.59
C GLY A 89 -5.48 22.27 10.03
N LYS A 90 -4.76 21.41 10.76
CA LYS A 90 -3.47 20.87 10.34
C LYS A 90 -3.66 19.53 9.63
N PHE A 91 -2.65 19.09 8.89
CA PHE A 91 -2.59 17.78 8.29
C PHE A 91 -1.52 16.92 8.93
N SER A 92 -1.78 15.63 9.06
CA SER A 92 -0.83 14.63 9.52
C SER A 92 -1.04 13.33 8.73
N TYR A 93 0.02 12.84 8.12
CA TYR A 93 0.02 11.54 7.45
C TYR A 93 0.44 10.45 8.43
N HIS A 94 -0.30 9.33 8.45
CA HIS A 94 0.04 8.13 9.21
C HIS A 94 0.22 6.97 8.23
N TYR A 95 1.43 6.42 8.18
CA TYR A 95 1.70 5.25 7.36
C TYR A 95 1.08 4.01 8.02
N ALA A 96 0.13 3.38 7.34
CA ALA A 96 -0.50 2.15 7.82
C ALA A 96 0.46 0.96 7.65
N MET A 97 1.09 0.54 8.75
CA MET A 97 2.13 -0.51 8.74
C MET A 97 1.62 -1.84 8.18
N LYS A 98 0.33 -2.14 8.35
CA LYS A 98 -0.31 -3.34 7.77
C LYS A 98 -0.17 -3.46 6.25
N ALA A 99 0.08 -2.36 5.53
CA ALA A 99 0.32 -2.40 4.10
C ALA A 99 1.67 -3.08 3.78
N ASN A 100 2.72 -2.71 4.51
CA ASN A 100 4.02 -3.40 4.49
C ASN A 100 4.83 -3.01 5.74
N GLN A 101 5.17 -4.00 6.58
CA GLN A 101 5.90 -3.82 7.84
C GLN A 101 7.41 -3.88 7.68
N THR A 102 7.90 -4.16 6.47
CA THR A 102 9.34 -4.23 6.20
C THR A 102 10.00 -2.90 6.58
N LYS A 103 11.13 -2.94 7.26
CA LYS A 103 11.78 -1.70 7.75
C LYS A 103 12.16 -0.75 6.61
N GLU A 104 12.45 -1.28 5.43
CA GLU A 104 12.76 -0.54 4.21
C GLU A 104 11.55 0.17 3.59
N PHE A 105 10.35 -0.07 4.13
CA PHE A 105 9.14 0.71 3.86
C PHE A 105 8.85 1.70 4.98
N VAL A 106 8.98 1.23 6.23
CA VAL A 106 8.62 2.03 7.41
C VAL A 106 9.63 3.16 7.66
N LEU A 107 10.95 2.85 7.60
CA LEU A 107 11.99 3.83 7.88
C LEU A 107 11.98 5.03 6.91
N PRO A 108 11.93 4.83 5.57
CA PRO A 108 11.82 5.93 4.62
C PRO A 108 10.56 6.77 4.80
N ALA A 109 9.41 6.12 5.08
CA ALA A 109 8.17 6.83 5.32
C ALA A 109 8.26 7.78 6.52
N VAL A 110 8.84 7.31 7.62
CA VAL A 110 9.01 8.13 8.83
C VAL A 110 10.08 9.20 8.65
N ALA A 111 11.15 8.92 7.93
CA ALA A 111 12.19 9.91 7.61
C ALA A 111 11.60 11.12 6.86
N GLU A 112 10.59 10.91 6.02
CA GLU A 112 9.87 11.97 5.29
C GLU A 112 8.72 12.60 6.10
N GLY A 113 8.60 12.31 7.39
CA GLY A 113 7.64 12.93 8.30
C GLY A 113 6.30 12.20 8.46
N ALA A 114 6.19 10.96 8.00
CA ALA A 114 5.04 10.14 8.33
C ALA A 114 5.01 9.78 9.82
N ASN A 115 3.83 9.81 10.40
CA ASN A 115 3.51 9.11 11.65
C ASN A 115 3.12 7.65 11.33
N LEU A 116 2.73 6.87 12.33
CA LEU A 116 2.41 5.46 12.12
C LEU A 116 0.98 5.12 12.54
N ASP A 117 0.33 4.25 11.74
CA ASP A 117 -0.86 3.50 12.10
C ASP A 117 -0.46 2.03 12.27
N VAL A 118 -0.75 1.48 13.44
CA VAL A 118 -0.49 0.09 13.80
C VAL A 118 -1.78 -0.62 14.20
N ALA A 119 -1.87 -1.90 13.88
CA ALA A 119 -3.08 -2.70 14.07
C ALA A 119 -2.90 -3.92 14.97
N SER A 120 -1.74 -4.06 15.62
CA SER A 120 -1.46 -5.19 16.53
C SER A 120 -0.38 -4.86 17.55
N ALA A 121 -0.33 -5.69 18.61
CA ALA A 121 0.74 -5.63 19.61
C ALA A 121 2.13 -5.82 18.98
N ASN A 122 2.24 -6.68 17.96
CA ASN A 122 3.53 -6.95 17.33
C ASN A 122 4.00 -5.76 16.47
N GLU A 123 3.10 -5.10 15.73
CA GLU A 123 3.45 -3.87 15.01
C GLU A 123 3.89 -2.76 15.99
N LEU A 124 3.16 -2.57 17.10
CA LEU A 124 3.54 -1.60 18.11
C LEU A 124 4.89 -1.96 18.79
N PHE A 125 5.18 -3.25 18.97
CA PHE A 125 6.47 -3.71 19.45
C PHE A 125 7.62 -3.37 18.47
N LEU A 126 7.38 -3.46 17.15
CA LEU A 126 8.37 -3.00 16.16
C LEU A 126 8.61 -1.50 16.28
N VAL A 127 7.56 -0.70 16.49
CA VAL A 127 7.71 0.75 16.75
C VAL A 127 8.56 1.01 17.99
N LYS A 128 8.30 0.28 19.09
CA LYS A 128 9.12 0.35 20.32
C LYS A 128 10.60 0.07 20.01
N LYS A 129 10.89 -1.02 19.28
CA LYS A 129 12.27 -1.36 18.87
C LYS A 129 12.92 -0.27 18.02
N MET A 130 12.19 0.31 17.10
CA MET A 130 12.71 1.39 16.25
C MET A 130 13.14 2.61 17.09
N ILE A 131 12.34 2.98 18.10
CA ILE A 131 12.64 4.10 18.98
C ILE A 131 13.83 3.80 19.89
N GLU A 132 13.88 2.60 20.49
CA GLU A 132 14.99 2.18 21.37
C GLU A 132 16.33 2.08 20.63
N GLN A 133 16.33 1.90 19.33
CA GLN A 133 17.55 1.85 18.49
C GLN A 133 18.00 3.23 17.99
N ASP A 134 17.49 4.33 18.56
CA ASP A 134 17.77 5.73 18.16
C ASP A 134 17.55 6.02 16.66
N LYS A 135 16.79 5.17 15.98
CA LYS A 135 16.50 5.35 14.55
C LYS A 135 15.40 6.34 14.28
N PHE A 136 14.73 6.84 15.32
CA PHE A 136 13.62 7.78 15.20
C PHE A 136 13.58 8.84 16.29
N ASN A 137 13.11 10.01 15.87
CA ASN A 137 12.74 11.07 16.79
C ASN A 137 11.53 10.63 17.64
N SER A 138 11.60 10.80 18.96
CA SER A 138 10.52 10.52 19.91
C SER A 138 9.20 11.30 19.69
N LYS A 139 9.16 12.15 18.66
CA LYS A 139 7.99 12.98 18.30
C LYS A 139 6.97 12.28 17.40
N ILE A 140 7.20 11.01 17.03
CA ILE A 140 6.24 10.24 16.20
C ILE A 140 4.95 10.04 16.96
N ARG A 141 3.81 10.31 16.32
CA ARG A 141 2.49 9.91 16.79
C ARG A 141 2.18 8.50 16.28
N VAL A 142 1.60 7.67 17.13
CA VAL A 142 1.20 6.31 16.74
C VAL A 142 -0.28 6.15 17.01
N ILE A 143 -1.05 5.87 15.96
CA ILE A 143 -2.45 5.47 16.07
C ILE A 143 -2.49 3.95 16.21
N CYS A 144 -3.27 3.45 17.18
CA CYS A 144 -3.45 2.03 17.43
C CYS A 144 -4.87 1.63 17.06
N ASN A 145 -5.03 1.03 15.88
CA ASN A 145 -6.27 0.50 15.32
C ASN A 145 -6.47 -0.99 15.66
N GLY A 146 -7.62 -1.54 15.29
CA GLY A 146 -7.99 -2.94 15.48
C GLY A 146 -8.29 -3.32 16.93
N PRO A 147 -8.80 -4.53 17.19
CA PRO A 147 -9.12 -5.02 18.52
C PRO A 147 -7.89 -5.09 19.42
N LYS A 148 -7.95 -4.53 20.64
CA LYS A 148 -6.82 -4.46 21.56
C LYS A 148 -6.82 -5.64 22.54
N THR A 149 -5.92 -6.59 22.30
CA THR A 149 -5.62 -7.64 23.27
C THR A 149 -4.95 -7.06 24.51
N GLU A 150 -4.94 -7.77 25.64
CA GLU A 150 -4.27 -7.33 26.87
C GLU A 150 -2.79 -7.01 26.63
N LYS A 151 -2.09 -7.79 25.81
CA LYS A 151 -0.69 -7.52 25.41
C LYS A 151 -0.57 -6.20 24.66
N TYR A 152 -1.52 -5.89 23.79
CA TYR A 152 -1.54 -4.64 23.03
C TYR A 152 -1.79 -3.44 23.96
N ILE A 153 -2.78 -3.56 24.86
CA ILE A 153 -3.09 -2.52 25.87
C ILE A 153 -1.89 -2.26 26.77
N SER A 154 -1.26 -3.30 27.30
CA SER A 154 -0.07 -3.17 28.15
C SER A 154 1.06 -2.43 27.45
N LEU A 155 1.29 -2.71 26.17
CA LEU A 155 2.32 -2.02 25.40
C LEU A 155 1.95 -0.57 25.09
N ILE A 156 0.67 -0.26 24.84
CA ILE A 156 0.16 1.12 24.72
C ILE A 156 0.41 1.88 26.02
N GLU A 157 0.09 1.31 27.18
CA GLU A 157 0.31 1.92 28.50
C GLU A 157 1.81 2.16 28.77
N GLU A 158 2.65 1.16 28.46
CA GLU A 158 4.12 1.28 28.60
C GLU A 158 4.65 2.47 27.80
N LEU A 159 4.31 2.54 26.50
CA LEU A 159 4.84 3.57 25.61
C LEU A 159 4.32 4.97 25.95
N LYS A 160 3.04 5.09 26.35
CA LYS A 160 2.49 6.35 26.90
C LYS A 160 3.21 6.76 28.18
N GLY A 161 3.54 5.80 29.05
CA GLY A 161 4.32 6.04 30.28
C GLY A 161 5.73 6.55 30.00
N LYS A 162 6.32 6.18 28.88
CA LYS A 162 7.61 6.67 28.37
C LYS A 162 7.51 8.04 27.65
N GLY A 163 6.33 8.65 27.60
CA GLY A 163 6.13 9.96 27.00
C GLY A 163 5.87 9.96 25.48
N LEU A 164 5.66 8.79 24.89
CA LEU A 164 5.30 8.69 23.46
C LEU A 164 3.83 9.04 23.22
N THR A 165 3.57 9.69 22.10
CA THR A 165 2.19 10.01 21.67
C THR A 165 1.57 8.79 21.00
N VAL A 166 0.96 7.93 21.80
CA VAL A 166 0.24 6.74 21.35
C VAL A 166 -1.26 6.95 21.55
N ILE A 167 -2.06 6.85 20.51
CA ILE A 167 -3.50 7.13 20.50
C ILE A 167 -4.27 5.85 20.17
N PRO A 168 -4.80 5.13 21.18
CA PRO A 168 -5.68 4.00 20.91
C PRO A 168 -7.01 4.49 20.32
N ILE A 169 -7.43 3.85 19.24
CA ILE A 169 -8.74 4.08 18.62
C ILE A 169 -9.72 3.06 19.18
N ILE A 170 -10.65 3.53 19.99
CA ILE A 170 -11.64 2.69 20.68
C ILE A 170 -12.68 2.20 19.67
N GLU A 171 -12.93 0.89 19.63
CA GLU A 171 -13.79 0.25 18.65
C GLU A 171 -15.05 -0.41 19.25
N ASP A 172 -15.07 -0.64 20.57
CA ASP A 172 -16.19 -1.27 21.28
C ASP A 172 -16.36 -0.79 22.73
N TYR A 173 -17.42 -1.25 23.39
CA TYR A 173 -17.74 -0.88 24.76
C TYR A 173 -16.73 -1.40 25.81
N ALA A 174 -16.14 -2.59 25.58
CA ALA A 174 -15.14 -3.14 26.48
C ALA A 174 -13.86 -2.30 26.46
N GLU A 175 -13.40 -1.91 25.28
CA GLU A 175 -12.31 -0.94 25.11
C GLU A 175 -12.65 0.42 25.70
N LEU A 176 -13.88 0.91 25.50
CA LEU A 176 -14.32 2.18 26.07
C LEU A 176 -14.18 2.19 27.60
N GLU A 177 -14.62 1.15 28.27
CA GLU A 177 -14.48 1.01 29.73
C GLU A 177 -13.00 0.86 30.15
N ARG A 178 -12.24 0.11 29.42
CA ARG A 178 -10.80 -0.12 29.70
C ARG A 178 -9.99 1.17 29.60
N PHE A 179 -10.23 1.95 28.54
CA PHE A 179 -9.48 3.18 28.28
C PHE A 179 -9.91 4.40 29.14
N LYS A 180 -11.03 4.34 29.85
CA LYS A 180 -11.39 5.36 30.85
C LYS A 180 -10.32 5.59 31.91
N LYS A 181 -9.55 4.53 32.24
CA LYS A 181 -8.50 4.58 33.27
C LYS A 181 -7.15 5.02 32.74
N ILE A 182 -6.96 5.02 31.43
CA ILE A 182 -5.66 5.33 30.79
C ILE A 182 -5.50 6.85 30.66
N LYS A 183 -4.30 7.35 30.92
CA LYS A 183 -3.94 8.76 30.75
C LYS A 183 -3.64 9.08 29.28
N GLY A 184 -3.85 10.34 28.90
CA GLY A 184 -3.53 10.87 27.57
C GLY A 184 -4.64 10.63 26.54
N GLU A 185 -4.40 11.07 25.31
CA GLU A 185 -5.36 11.10 24.22
C GLU A 185 -5.87 9.71 23.84
N VAL A 186 -7.15 9.67 23.44
CA VAL A 186 -7.80 8.50 22.81
C VAL A 186 -8.58 8.95 21.57
N GLY A 187 -8.79 8.05 20.64
CA GLY A 187 -9.71 8.21 19.54
C GLY A 187 -10.90 7.27 19.68
N ILE A 188 -11.92 7.48 18.88
CA ILE A 188 -13.08 6.59 18.77
C ILE A 188 -13.41 6.37 17.30
N ARG A 189 -13.69 5.10 16.94
CA ARG A 189 -14.04 4.73 15.58
C ARG A 189 -15.52 4.65 15.38
N VAL A 190 -16.01 5.28 14.32
CA VAL A 190 -17.39 5.14 13.85
C VAL A 190 -17.46 4.30 12.58
N ASN A 191 -18.42 3.40 12.54
CA ASN A 191 -18.81 2.66 11.34
C ASN A 191 -19.88 3.45 10.59
N LEU A 192 -19.50 4.11 9.52
CA LEU A 192 -20.44 4.83 8.65
C LEU A 192 -21.12 3.80 7.72
N ASP A 193 -22.44 3.71 7.76
CA ASP A 193 -23.21 2.87 6.83
C ASP A 193 -23.32 3.53 5.45
N ILE A 194 -22.19 3.61 4.74
CA ILE A 194 -22.10 4.19 3.41
C ILE A 194 -21.47 3.19 2.46
N LYS A 195 -22.21 2.80 1.43
CA LYS A 195 -21.69 1.98 0.34
C LYS A 195 -20.83 2.83 -0.60
N VAL A 196 -19.64 2.33 -0.91
CA VAL A 196 -18.72 2.93 -1.88
C VAL A 196 -18.31 1.90 -2.92
N GLN A 197 -17.97 2.37 -4.12
CA GLN A 197 -17.41 1.50 -5.14
C GLN A 197 -15.99 1.13 -4.75
N SER A 198 -15.78 -0.14 -4.42
CA SER A 198 -14.51 -0.71 -3.98
C SER A 198 -14.50 -2.21 -4.25
N HIS A 199 -13.34 -2.81 -4.36
CA HIS A 199 -13.19 -4.27 -4.54
C HIS A 199 -13.55 -5.10 -3.30
N TRP A 200 -13.82 -4.45 -2.16
CA TRP A 200 -14.05 -5.12 -0.88
C TRP A 200 -15.51 -5.01 -0.45
N ASP A 201 -16.17 -6.14 -0.26
CA ASP A 201 -17.51 -6.17 0.32
C ASP A 201 -17.45 -5.87 1.83
N LYS A 202 -18.30 -4.92 2.27
CA LYS A 202 -18.43 -4.51 3.67
C LYS A 202 -19.72 -4.95 4.32
N LYS A 203 -20.42 -5.86 3.73
CA LYS A 203 -21.77 -6.27 4.18
C LYS A 203 -21.82 -6.65 5.67
N PHE A 204 -20.71 -7.13 6.23
CA PHE A 204 -20.60 -7.58 7.62
C PHE A 204 -19.41 -6.92 8.35
N ASN A 205 -19.27 -5.59 8.23
CA ASN A 205 -18.22 -4.87 8.95
C ASN A 205 -18.55 -4.81 10.46
N PHE A 206 -17.63 -5.31 11.29
CA PHE A 206 -17.76 -5.33 12.75
C PHE A 206 -16.94 -4.24 13.47
N PHE A 207 -16.20 -3.43 12.75
CA PHE A 207 -15.30 -2.43 13.33
C PHE A 207 -16.03 -1.15 13.71
N GLY A 208 -15.77 -0.67 14.94
CA GLY A 208 -16.24 0.62 15.43
C GLY A 208 -17.73 0.62 15.81
N PHE A 209 -18.15 1.70 16.40
CA PHE A 209 -19.51 1.95 16.82
C PHE A 209 -20.40 2.38 15.65
N THR A 210 -21.67 1.98 15.65
CA THR A 210 -22.66 2.61 14.77
C THR A 210 -22.81 4.10 15.10
N GLU A 211 -23.35 4.87 14.18
CA GLU A 211 -23.59 6.30 14.41
C GLU A 211 -24.51 6.55 15.62
N GLU A 212 -25.53 5.70 15.79
CA GLU A 212 -26.47 5.79 16.92
C GLU A 212 -25.78 5.49 18.25
N GLU A 213 -24.96 4.43 18.30
CA GLU A 213 -24.17 4.10 19.48
C GLU A 213 -23.21 5.23 19.84
N LEU A 214 -22.52 5.80 18.87
CA LEU A 214 -21.60 6.92 19.06
C LEU A 214 -22.31 8.13 19.69
N ILE A 215 -23.48 8.51 19.17
CA ILE A 215 -24.28 9.62 19.70
C ILE A 215 -24.76 9.33 21.13
N LYS A 216 -25.13 8.08 21.41
CA LYS A 216 -25.58 7.61 22.73
C LYS A 216 -24.45 7.62 23.76
N ILE A 217 -23.24 7.19 23.39
CA ILE A 217 -22.03 7.25 24.23
C ILE A 217 -21.79 8.70 24.66
N GLY A 218 -21.81 9.63 23.73
CA GLY A 218 -21.71 11.07 23.95
C GLY A 218 -20.34 11.49 24.47
N LYS A 219 -20.11 11.53 25.81
CA LYS A 219 -18.86 11.98 26.41
C LYS A 219 -17.86 10.85 26.57
N VAL A 220 -16.64 11.05 26.01
CA VAL A 220 -15.51 10.14 26.13
C VAL A 220 -14.34 10.89 26.76
N LYS A 221 -13.74 10.32 27.82
CA LYS A 221 -12.62 10.94 28.51
C LYS A 221 -11.40 11.07 27.59
N ASN A 222 -10.81 12.26 27.52
CA ASN A 222 -9.62 12.58 26.71
C ASN A 222 -9.77 12.30 25.21
N LEU A 223 -10.99 12.34 24.68
CA LEU A 223 -11.22 12.17 23.25
C LEU A 223 -10.59 13.32 22.46
N SER A 224 -9.65 12.98 21.59
CA SER A 224 -9.00 13.93 20.67
C SER A 224 -9.33 13.64 19.21
N THR A 225 -9.63 12.40 18.86
CA THR A 225 -9.77 11.96 17.48
C THR A 225 -11.06 11.20 17.22
N LEU A 226 -11.81 11.61 16.19
CA LEU A 226 -12.87 10.81 15.59
C LEU A 226 -12.29 10.13 14.36
N HIS A 227 -12.38 8.81 14.30
CA HIS A 227 -11.85 8.00 13.21
C HIS A 227 -12.96 7.28 12.45
N TYR A 228 -12.81 7.18 11.14
CA TYR A 228 -13.57 6.24 10.32
C TYR A 228 -12.69 5.65 9.21
N HIS A 229 -13.00 4.43 8.81
CA HIS A 229 -12.36 3.78 7.67
C HIS A 229 -13.43 3.12 6.80
N ILE A 230 -13.58 3.60 5.55
CA ILE A 230 -14.67 3.14 4.67
C ILE A 230 -14.33 1.86 3.94
N SER A 231 -13.22 1.83 3.23
CA SER A 231 -12.82 0.68 2.40
C SER A 231 -11.36 0.77 2.00
N LYS A 232 -10.92 -0.24 1.28
CA LYS A 232 -9.63 -0.35 0.61
C LYS A 232 -9.87 -0.17 -0.89
N GLN A 233 -8.91 0.39 -1.62
CA GLN A 233 -8.97 0.60 -3.08
C GLN A 233 -10.29 1.28 -3.53
N ILE A 234 -10.60 2.43 -2.95
CA ILE A 234 -11.76 3.24 -3.35
C ILE A 234 -11.49 3.82 -4.73
N GLU A 235 -12.40 3.60 -5.68
CA GLU A 235 -12.16 3.89 -7.09
C GLU A 235 -12.59 5.29 -7.53
N THR A 236 -13.40 5.97 -6.72
CA THR A 236 -13.96 7.28 -7.08
C THR A 236 -13.73 8.32 -5.99
N ILE A 237 -13.55 9.58 -6.39
CA ILE A 237 -13.45 10.70 -5.44
C ILE A 237 -14.70 10.80 -4.56
N GLU A 238 -15.88 10.57 -5.12
CA GLU A 238 -17.13 10.62 -4.36
C GLU A 238 -17.17 9.60 -3.22
N GLY A 239 -16.48 8.46 -3.37
CA GLY A 239 -16.29 7.46 -2.33
C GLY A 239 -15.56 7.98 -1.09
N PHE A 240 -14.80 9.06 -1.20
CA PHE A 240 -14.19 9.78 -0.07
C PHE A 240 -15.05 10.94 0.41
N ILE A 241 -15.64 11.67 -0.52
CA ILE A 241 -16.35 12.92 -0.21
C ILE A 241 -17.65 12.67 0.57
N LYS A 242 -18.39 11.64 0.22
CA LYS A 242 -19.66 11.29 0.87
C LYS A 242 -19.48 10.90 2.36
N PRO A 243 -18.55 9.97 2.68
CA PRO A 243 -18.22 9.66 4.07
C PRO A 243 -17.66 10.86 4.86
N LEU A 244 -16.80 11.68 4.24
CA LEU A 244 -16.24 12.86 4.88
C LEU A 244 -17.33 13.84 5.33
N LYS A 245 -18.30 14.12 4.47
CA LYS A 245 -19.45 14.98 4.83
C LYS A 245 -20.27 14.42 5.99
N ARG A 246 -20.46 13.08 6.00
CA ARG A 246 -21.20 12.42 7.09
C ARG A 246 -20.42 12.45 8.40
N ALA A 247 -19.12 12.16 8.35
CA ALA A 247 -18.23 12.19 9.51
C ALA A 247 -18.12 13.59 10.13
N LEU A 248 -18.10 14.66 9.33
CA LEU A 248 -18.07 16.03 9.84
C LEU A 248 -19.34 16.41 10.61
N LYS A 249 -20.51 15.91 10.21
CA LYS A 249 -21.76 16.08 11.00
C LYS A 249 -21.68 15.37 12.35
N LEU A 250 -21.16 14.14 12.38
CA LEU A 250 -20.95 13.41 13.63
C LEU A 250 -19.87 14.07 14.49
N PHE A 251 -18.82 14.59 13.86
CA PHE A 251 -17.79 15.36 14.55
C PHE A 251 -18.36 16.59 15.26
N GLN A 252 -19.28 17.33 14.64
CA GLN A 252 -19.99 18.45 15.28
C GLN A 252 -20.71 17.99 16.54
N VAL A 253 -21.56 16.95 16.44
CA VAL A 253 -22.32 16.40 17.57
C VAL A 253 -21.40 15.93 18.70
N MET A 254 -20.35 15.22 18.36
CA MET A 254 -19.39 14.72 19.36
C MET A 254 -18.56 15.84 19.99
N LYS A 255 -18.21 16.87 19.23
CA LYS A 255 -17.45 18.03 19.70
C LYS A 255 -18.17 18.80 20.82
N GLU A 256 -19.49 18.90 20.77
CA GLU A 256 -20.30 19.60 21.80
C GLU A 256 -20.10 18.96 23.19
N LYS A 257 -19.99 17.63 23.25
CA LYS A 257 -19.79 16.89 24.50
C LYS A 257 -18.33 16.62 24.83
N ASN A 258 -17.42 16.80 23.87
CA ASN A 258 -15.99 16.50 23.96
C ASN A 258 -15.16 17.70 23.48
N PRO A 259 -14.96 18.75 24.31
CA PRO A 259 -14.21 19.93 23.88
C PRO A 259 -12.79 19.68 23.41
N GLY A 260 -12.16 18.57 23.85
CA GLY A 260 -10.83 18.13 23.41
C GLY A 260 -10.79 17.53 22.00
N LEU A 261 -11.92 17.12 21.44
CA LEU A 261 -11.99 16.54 20.08
C LEU A 261 -11.64 17.61 19.04
N ASP A 262 -10.49 17.46 18.36
CA ASP A 262 -10.00 18.44 17.39
C ASP A 262 -9.50 17.81 16.09
N THR A 263 -9.47 16.49 16.00
CA THR A 263 -8.89 15.74 14.90
C THR A 263 -9.93 14.79 14.27
N LEU A 264 -10.01 14.81 12.96
CA LEU A 264 -10.78 13.86 12.16
C LEU A 264 -9.81 12.99 11.35
N ASP A 265 -9.75 11.72 11.70
CA ASP A 265 -9.02 10.71 10.93
C ASP A 265 -9.97 10.09 9.90
N ILE A 266 -9.67 10.30 8.65
CA ILE A 266 -10.48 9.79 7.53
C ILE A 266 -10.05 8.42 7.03
N GLY A 267 -9.11 7.80 7.75
CA GLY A 267 -8.65 6.45 7.51
C GLY A 267 -7.87 6.26 6.20
N GLY A 268 -7.84 5.02 5.77
CA GLY A 268 -7.23 4.62 4.51
C GLY A 268 -8.17 4.71 3.30
N GLY A 269 -7.85 3.91 2.29
CA GLY A 269 -8.70 3.71 1.12
C GLY A 269 -8.19 4.29 -0.18
N ALA A 270 -7.25 5.24 -0.18
CA ALA A 270 -6.63 5.69 -1.41
C ALA A 270 -5.86 4.53 -2.05
N GLY A 271 -6.22 4.22 -3.27
CA GLY A 271 -5.66 3.13 -4.03
C GLY A 271 -4.74 3.61 -5.14
N VAL A 272 -4.42 2.67 -6.01
CA VAL A 272 -3.59 2.85 -7.19
C VAL A 272 -4.30 2.29 -8.43
N PRO A 273 -4.02 2.79 -9.65
CA PRO A 273 -4.68 2.33 -10.87
C PRO A 273 -4.10 0.99 -11.35
N PHE A 274 -4.60 -0.12 -10.84
CA PHE A 274 -4.19 -1.45 -11.31
C PHE A 274 -4.72 -1.82 -12.70
N GLU A 275 -5.82 -1.20 -13.15
CA GLU A 275 -6.44 -1.50 -14.43
C GLU A 275 -6.06 -0.47 -15.50
N LYS A 276 -5.44 -0.93 -16.59
CA LYS A 276 -4.91 -0.09 -17.68
C LYS A 276 -5.94 0.82 -18.34
N ASN A 277 -7.18 0.38 -18.44
CA ASN A 277 -8.22 1.03 -19.23
C ASN A 277 -9.31 1.67 -18.38
N LYS A 278 -9.19 1.62 -17.06
CA LYS A 278 -10.17 2.19 -16.13
C LYS A 278 -9.71 3.58 -15.71
N PRO A 279 -10.57 4.61 -15.86
CA PRO A 279 -10.26 5.93 -15.32
C PRO A 279 -10.02 5.85 -13.82
N PHE A 280 -9.02 6.56 -13.34
CA PHE A 280 -8.69 6.65 -11.92
C PHE A 280 -8.38 8.11 -11.56
N TYR A 281 -8.64 8.50 -10.32
CA TYR A 281 -8.30 9.85 -9.87
C TYR A 281 -6.80 10.01 -9.68
N THR A 282 -6.31 11.24 -9.77
CA THR A 282 -4.96 11.58 -9.33
C THR A 282 -4.98 11.94 -7.83
N GLY A 283 -3.89 11.64 -7.11
CA GLY A 283 -3.77 12.00 -5.69
C GLY A 283 -3.96 13.50 -5.47
N LYS A 284 -3.40 14.32 -6.35
CA LYS A 284 -3.57 15.77 -6.31
C LYS A 284 -5.04 16.20 -6.40
N ASN A 285 -5.83 15.60 -7.31
CA ASN A 285 -7.24 15.90 -7.43
C ASN A 285 -8.03 15.44 -6.20
N LEU A 286 -7.79 14.20 -5.74
CA LEU A 286 -8.42 13.66 -4.55
C LEU A 286 -8.17 14.55 -3.31
N ILE A 287 -6.91 14.91 -3.05
CA ILE A 287 -6.51 15.76 -1.93
C ILE A 287 -7.19 17.13 -2.00
N SER A 288 -7.19 17.76 -3.19
CA SER A 288 -7.88 19.03 -3.41
C SER A 288 -9.37 18.96 -3.03
N GLN A 289 -10.06 17.90 -3.45
CA GLN A 289 -11.47 17.72 -3.15
C GLN A 289 -11.73 17.42 -1.67
N ILE A 290 -10.87 16.66 -1.01
CA ILE A 290 -10.96 16.40 0.44
C ILE A 290 -10.84 17.71 1.22
N VAL A 291 -9.77 18.49 1.00
CA VAL A 291 -9.54 19.73 1.75
C VAL A 291 -10.64 20.77 1.46
N ARG A 292 -11.07 20.91 0.21
CA ARG A 292 -12.19 21.79 -0.19
C ARG A 292 -13.49 21.41 0.51
N THR A 293 -13.79 20.12 0.56
CA THR A 293 -15.01 19.61 1.20
C THR A 293 -14.94 19.77 2.71
N ALA A 294 -13.80 19.42 3.33
CA ALA A 294 -13.62 19.60 4.77
C ALA A 294 -13.82 21.06 5.18
N LYS A 295 -13.25 22.01 4.41
CA LYS A 295 -13.47 23.43 4.65
C LYS A 295 -14.94 23.82 4.53
N LYS A 296 -15.54 23.55 3.36
CA LYS A 296 -16.92 23.96 3.06
C LYS A 296 -17.93 23.43 4.07
N GLU A 297 -17.81 22.14 4.42
CA GLU A 297 -18.75 21.53 5.37
C GLU A 297 -18.51 22.03 6.80
N SER A 298 -17.25 22.25 7.22
CA SER A 298 -16.96 22.82 8.54
C SER A 298 -17.48 24.26 8.66
N ASP A 299 -17.27 25.11 7.65
CA ASP A 299 -17.82 26.47 7.61
C ASP A 299 -19.36 26.45 7.70
N LYS A 300 -20.01 25.55 6.93
CA LYS A 300 -21.48 25.37 6.93
C LYS A 300 -22.01 24.90 8.29
N LEU A 301 -21.30 24.03 8.98
CA LEU A 301 -21.65 23.49 10.29
C LEU A 301 -21.30 24.45 11.44
N GLY A 302 -20.61 25.57 11.17
CA GLY A 302 -20.17 26.53 12.18
C GLY A 302 -19.13 25.93 13.15
N ILE A 303 -18.36 24.91 12.73
CA ILE A 303 -17.35 24.30 13.59
C ILE A 303 -15.94 24.77 13.19
N LYS A 304 -15.03 24.77 14.18
CA LYS A 304 -13.60 24.92 13.90
C LYS A 304 -13.16 23.79 12.98
N HIS A 305 -12.37 24.12 11.95
CA HIS A 305 -11.83 23.12 11.03
C HIS A 305 -11.02 22.07 11.81
N PRO A 306 -11.37 20.77 11.76
CA PRO A 306 -10.61 19.74 12.43
C PRO A 306 -9.21 19.57 11.81
N ASN A 307 -8.27 19.08 12.59
CA ASN A 307 -7.05 18.53 12.01
C ASN A 307 -7.42 17.28 11.20
N LEU A 308 -6.74 17.05 10.10
CA LEU A 308 -7.00 15.91 9.20
C LEU A 308 -5.87 14.87 9.30
N ILE A 309 -6.26 13.63 9.42
CA ILE A 309 -5.36 12.48 9.30
C ILE A 309 -5.80 11.61 8.11
N VAL A 310 -4.83 11.04 7.41
CA VAL A 310 -5.04 9.94 6.45
C VAL A 310 -4.09 8.79 6.74
N GLU A 311 -4.58 7.54 6.53
CA GLU A 311 -3.86 6.28 6.72
C GLU A 311 -3.63 5.56 5.37
N TRP A 312 -3.13 6.26 4.36
CA TRP A 312 -3.03 5.77 2.98
C TRP A 312 -1.82 4.86 2.75
N GLY A 313 -1.82 3.66 3.35
CA GLY A 313 -0.73 2.69 3.22
C GLY A 313 -0.51 2.21 1.80
N SER A 314 -1.56 1.69 1.14
CA SER A 314 -1.46 1.18 -0.25
C SER A 314 -1.00 2.26 -1.23
N TYR A 315 -1.51 3.47 -1.11
CA TYR A 315 -1.14 4.61 -1.95
C TYR A 315 0.38 4.85 -1.97
N VAL A 316 1.05 4.64 -0.85
CA VAL A 316 2.51 4.83 -0.72
C VAL A 316 3.27 3.55 -1.03
N ALA A 317 2.85 2.41 -0.48
CA ALA A 317 3.63 1.18 -0.52
C ALA A 317 3.55 0.43 -1.85
N VAL A 318 2.37 0.36 -2.49
CA VAL A 318 2.12 -0.45 -3.69
C VAL A 318 3.18 -0.25 -4.78
N PRO A 319 3.52 0.99 -5.21
CA PRO A 319 4.45 1.18 -6.33
C PRO A 319 5.92 0.99 -5.96
N ALA A 320 6.24 0.78 -4.70
CA ALA A 320 7.62 0.75 -4.22
C ALA A 320 8.29 -0.63 -4.33
N GLN A 321 7.61 -1.63 -4.92
CA GLN A 321 8.17 -2.97 -5.12
C GLN A 321 7.70 -3.56 -6.44
N ILE A 322 8.61 -4.34 -7.05
CA ILE A 322 8.33 -5.22 -8.18
C ILE A 322 8.70 -6.65 -7.80
N THR A 323 7.93 -7.62 -8.32
CA THR A 323 8.23 -9.05 -8.16
C THR A 323 8.58 -9.65 -9.52
N ILE A 324 9.68 -10.40 -9.60
CA ILE A 324 10.25 -10.87 -10.85
C ILE A 324 10.30 -12.39 -10.84
N TYR A 325 9.90 -12.96 -11.95
CA TYR A 325 9.89 -14.38 -12.20
C TYR A 325 10.60 -14.74 -13.52
N LYS A 326 11.21 -15.91 -13.56
CA LYS A 326 11.67 -16.54 -14.78
C LYS A 326 10.56 -17.38 -15.39
N ILE A 327 10.41 -17.33 -16.72
CA ILE A 327 9.56 -18.27 -17.45
C ILE A 327 10.33 -19.58 -17.64
N ILE A 328 9.83 -20.65 -17.03
CA ILE A 328 10.51 -21.96 -17.04
C ILE A 328 10.02 -22.88 -18.16
N LYS A 329 8.79 -22.69 -18.64
CA LYS A 329 8.22 -23.45 -19.78
C LYS A 329 6.96 -22.80 -20.33
N GLU A 330 6.55 -23.19 -21.53
CA GLU A 330 5.26 -22.85 -22.09
C GLU A 330 4.38 -24.07 -22.35
N LYS A 331 3.06 -23.88 -22.31
CA LYS A 331 2.05 -24.86 -22.69
C LYS A 331 0.96 -24.19 -23.52
N ASN A 332 0.31 -24.93 -24.41
CA ASN A 332 -0.86 -24.42 -25.13
C ASN A 332 -2.05 -24.27 -24.19
N VAL A 333 -2.81 -23.19 -24.31
CA VAL A 333 -4.09 -23.04 -23.60
C VAL A 333 -5.12 -24.03 -24.15
N SER A 334 -5.17 -24.17 -25.49
CA SER A 334 -5.95 -25.20 -26.17
C SER A 334 -5.34 -25.46 -27.57
N VAL A 335 -5.69 -26.61 -28.15
CA VAL A 335 -5.25 -26.96 -29.51
C VAL A 335 -5.76 -26.01 -30.59
N LYS A 336 -6.86 -25.29 -30.30
CA LYS A 336 -7.60 -24.44 -31.28
C LYS A 336 -7.19 -22.96 -31.27
N ASN A 337 -6.31 -22.51 -30.37
CA ASN A 337 -5.93 -21.10 -30.31
C ASN A 337 -4.41 -20.93 -30.11
N ASN A 338 -3.89 -19.78 -30.55
CA ASN A 338 -2.45 -19.45 -30.45
C ASN A 338 -2.04 -18.89 -29.08
N LYS A 339 -2.86 -19.07 -28.04
CA LYS A 339 -2.61 -18.54 -26.70
C LYS A 339 -1.82 -19.54 -25.88
N LYS A 340 -0.94 -19.05 -25.03
CA LYS A 340 -0.02 -19.87 -24.26
C LYS A 340 -0.20 -19.66 -22.76
N TRP A 341 0.06 -20.69 -21.98
CA TRP A 341 0.44 -20.60 -20.60
C TRP A 341 1.95 -20.44 -20.51
N TYR A 342 2.40 -19.42 -19.79
CA TYR A 342 3.78 -19.30 -19.35
C TYR A 342 3.85 -19.72 -17.89
N VAL A 343 4.66 -20.74 -17.58
CA VAL A 343 4.86 -21.19 -16.20
C VAL A 343 6.04 -20.44 -15.62
N ILE A 344 5.84 -19.82 -14.47
CA ILE A 344 6.86 -19.08 -13.73
C ILE A 344 7.56 -19.97 -12.70
N ASP A 345 8.73 -19.55 -12.24
CA ASP A 345 9.50 -20.22 -11.18
C ASP A 345 9.09 -19.84 -9.75
N GLY A 346 7.98 -19.13 -9.59
CA GLY A 346 7.37 -18.76 -8.32
C GLY A 346 5.89 -19.15 -8.27
N SER A 347 5.16 -18.65 -7.28
CA SER A 347 3.75 -18.95 -7.06
C SER A 347 2.95 -17.70 -6.76
N PHE A 348 1.83 -17.53 -7.48
CA PHE A 348 0.90 -16.44 -7.19
C PHE A 348 0.19 -16.61 -5.84
N MET A 349 0.04 -17.84 -5.36
CA MET A 349 -0.57 -18.12 -4.06
C MET A 349 0.39 -17.84 -2.90
N ASN A 350 1.70 -17.90 -3.12
CA ASN A 350 2.72 -17.65 -2.10
C ASN A 350 3.23 -16.22 -2.14
N ASP A 351 3.57 -15.73 -3.32
CA ASP A 351 4.32 -14.48 -3.50
C ASP A 351 3.41 -13.28 -3.79
N LEU A 352 2.30 -13.50 -4.52
CA LEU A 352 1.33 -12.48 -4.93
C LEU A 352 -0.09 -12.91 -4.57
N ILE A 353 -0.33 -13.06 -3.28
CA ILE A 353 -1.55 -13.65 -2.71
C ILE A 353 -2.85 -12.97 -3.17
N ASP A 354 -2.82 -11.66 -3.40
CA ASP A 354 -3.99 -10.92 -3.90
C ASP A 354 -4.43 -11.37 -5.32
N THR A 355 -3.55 -12.05 -6.07
CA THR A 355 -3.89 -12.69 -7.34
C THR A 355 -4.97 -13.74 -7.16
N TRP A 356 -4.81 -14.59 -6.14
CA TRP A 356 -5.74 -15.66 -5.79
C TRP A 356 -6.90 -15.13 -4.94
N ALA A 357 -6.60 -14.37 -3.88
CA ALA A 357 -7.58 -13.98 -2.87
C ALA A 357 -8.65 -13.01 -3.39
N ILE A 358 -8.29 -12.09 -4.29
CA ILE A 358 -9.19 -11.04 -4.79
C ILE A 358 -9.12 -10.84 -6.31
N HIS A 359 -8.46 -11.75 -7.01
CA HIS A 359 -8.28 -11.67 -8.47
C HIS A 359 -7.66 -10.33 -8.91
N GLN A 360 -6.65 -9.87 -8.14
CA GLN A 360 -5.94 -8.62 -8.40
C GLN A 360 -5.35 -8.61 -9.82
N LYS A 361 -5.56 -7.52 -10.55
CA LYS A 361 -4.88 -7.28 -11.82
C LYS A 361 -3.54 -6.60 -11.57
N TRP A 362 -2.54 -6.99 -12.35
CA TRP A 362 -1.18 -6.47 -12.25
C TRP A 362 -0.74 -5.83 -13.56
N HIS A 363 0.13 -4.83 -13.47
CA HIS A 363 0.91 -4.39 -14.61
C HIS A 363 2.08 -5.36 -14.79
N VAL A 364 2.20 -5.95 -15.98
CA VAL A 364 3.22 -6.95 -16.27
C VAL A 364 4.01 -6.54 -17.50
N THR A 365 5.33 -6.60 -17.43
CA THR A 365 6.22 -6.42 -18.59
C THR A 365 7.27 -7.52 -18.63
N PRO A 366 7.87 -7.81 -19.79
CA PRO A 366 9.13 -8.54 -19.81
C PRO A 366 10.22 -7.69 -19.13
N VAL A 367 11.21 -8.35 -18.55
CA VAL A 367 12.42 -7.73 -18.01
C VAL A 367 13.50 -7.57 -19.08
N ASN A 368 13.56 -8.52 -20.00
CA ASN A 368 14.46 -8.55 -21.14
C ASN A 368 13.66 -8.73 -22.45
N TYR A 369 14.28 -8.51 -23.58
CA TYR A 369 13.66 -8.56 -24.91
C TYR A 369 12.47 -7.57 -25.10
N MET A 370 12.44 -6.47 -24.38
CA MET A 370 11.39 -5.43 -24.49
C MET A 370 11.38 -4.72 -25.86
N ASN A 371 12.44 -4.87 -26.65
CA ASN A 371 12.56 -4.37 -28.02
C ASN A 371 12.01 -5.34 -29.09
N LYS A 372 11.60 -6.54 -28.73
CA LYS A 372 10.97 -7.49 -29.67
C LYS A 372 9.58 -7.01 -30.07
N HIS A 373 9.26 -7.18 -31.36
CA HIS A 373 7.97 -6.77 -31.93
C HIS A 373 6.98 -7.91 -32.10
N LYS A 374 7.46 -9.16 -32.10
CA LYS A 374 6.62 -10.36 -32.22
C LYS A 374 6.21 -10.81 -30.82
N LEU A 375 5.02 -10.36 -30.41
CA LEU A 375 4.43 -10.70 -29.13
C LEU A 375 3.33 -11.74 -29.31
N GLN A 376 3.12 -12.54 -28.26
CA GLN A 376 2.00 -13.49 -28.20
C GLN A 376 1.16 -13.28 -26.94
N PRO A 377 -0.15 -13.57 -27.00
CA PRO A 377 -1.02 -13.49 -25.83
C PRO A 377 -0.75 -14.66 -24.89
N VAL A 378 -0.50 -14.35 -23.62
CA VAL A 378 -0.19 -15.34 -22.60
C VAL A 378 -1.04 -15.16 -21.35
N TRP A 379 -1.24 -16.26 -20.64
CA TRP A 379 -1.59 -16.34 -19.24
C TRP A 379 -0.43 -16.93 -18.46
N PHE A 380 -0.40 -16.74 -17.16
CA PHE A 380 0.64 -17.29 -16.30
C PHE A 380 0.11 -18.39 -15.40
N ALA A 381 0.92 -19.42 -15.16
CA ALA A 381 0.72 -20.41 -14.13
C ALA A 381 1.93 -20.38 -13.19
N GLY A 382 1.69 -20.54 -11.89
CA GLY A 382 2.74 -20.74 -10.90
C GLY A 382 3.34 -22.14 -10.97
N CYS A 383 4.33 -22.42 -10.12
CA CYS A 383 5.01 -23.70 -10.06
C CYS A 383 4.43 -24.67 -9.00
N SER A 384 3.39 -24.27 -8.25
CA SER A 384 2.70 -25.19 -7.37
C SER A 384 1.82 -26.19 -8.14
N CYS A 385 1.32 -27.22 -7.45
CA CYS A 385 0.39 -28.19 -8.05
C CYS A 385 -1.08 -27.74 -7.97
N ASP A 386 -1.36 -26.53 -7.48
CA ASP A 386 -2.71 -25.99 -7.33
C ASP A 386 -3.24 -25.40 -8.64
N SER A 387 -4.48 -25.74 -8.99
CA SER A 387 -5.13 -25.24 -10.21
C SER A 387 -5.45 -23.74 -10.16
N ASP A 388 -5.46 -23.14 -8.97
CA ASP A 388 -5.70 -21.72 -8.76
C ASP A 388 -4.42 -20.89 -8.69
N ASP A 389 -3.25 -21.54 -8.74
CA ASP A 389 -1.95 -20.89 -8.86
C ASP A 389 -1.73 -20.36 -10.28
N LYS A 390 -2.49 -19.35 -10.65
CA LYS A 390 -2.53 -18.78 -11.99
C LYS A 390 -2.84 -17.29 -12.00
N TYR A 391 -2.41 -16.62 -13.06
CA TYR A 391 -2.81 -15.24 -13.36
C TYR A 391 -3.37 -15.15 -14.78
N THR A 392 -4.66 -14.86 -14.87
CA THR A 392 -5.39 -14.75 -16.14
C THR A 392 -5.86 -13.32 -16.46
N ALA A 393 -5.46 -12.34 -15.67
CA ALA A 393 -5.85 -10.94 -15.82
C ALA A 393 -7.37 -10.72 -15.99
N GLY A 394 -8.19 -11.53 -15.30
CA GLY A 394 -9.65 -11.47 -15.43
C GLY A 394 -10.19 -11.93 -16.79
N GLY A 395 -9.45 -12.81 -17.49
CA GLY A 395 -9.77 -13.30 -18.83
C GLY A 395 -9.10 -12.54 -19.98
N GLU A 396 -8.42 -11.42 -19.66
CA GLU A 396 -7.56 -10.70 -20.61
C GLU A 396 -6.21 -11.44 -20.77
N TYR A 397 -5.39 -10.99 -21.72
CA TYR A 397 -4.07 -11.55 -21.98
C TYR A 397 -2.98 -10.52 -21.77
N THR A 398 -1.83 -10.99 -21.25
CA THR A 398 -0.59 -10.23 -21.31
C THR A 398 0.10 -10.51 -22.63
N LEU A 399 0.62 -9.48 -23.30
CA LEU A 399 1.39 -9.61 -24.52
C LEU A 399 2.88 -9.70 -24.17
N LEU A 400 3.52 -10.82 -24.48
CA LEU A 400 4.95 -11.06 -24.20
C LEU A 400 5.67 -11.59 -25.41
N PRO A 401 7.03 -11.45 -25.48
CA PRO A 401 7.84 -12.12 -26.48
C PRO A 401 7.58 -13.62 -26.51
N ARG A 402 7.72 -14.24 -27.67
CA ARG A 402 7.63 -15.70 -27.81
C ARG A 402 8.83 -16.33 -27.11
N LEU A 403 8.59 -17.37 -26.32
CA LEU A 403 9.67 -18.06 -25.61
C LEU A 403 10.69 -18.69 -26.58
N SER A 404 10.24 -19.18 -27.75
CA SER A 404 11.11 -19.68 -28.81
C SER A 404 12.11 -18.67 -29.38
N ASP A 405 11.86 -17.37 -29.20
CA ASP A 405 12.69 -16.28 -29.72
C ASP A 405 13.61 -15.70 -28.62
N CYS A 406 13.68 -16.37 -27.46
CA CYS A 406 14.42 -15.95 -26.27
C CYS A 406 15.24 -17.13 -25.72
N ASP A 407 16.49 -16.89 -25.32
CA ASP A 407 17.31 -17.90 -24.61
C ASP A 407 16.75 -18.12 -23.20
N GLU A 408 16.34 -17.05 -22.55
CA GLU A 408 15.64 -17.04 -21.28
C GLU A 408 14.75 -15.79 -21.21
N LEU A 409 13.60 -15.88 -20.56
CA LEU A 409 12.67 -14.77 -20.43
C LEU A 409 12.32 -14.57 -18.95
N TYR A 410 12.49 -13.34 -18.50
CA TYR A 410 12.03 -12.88 -17.18
C TYR A 410 10.89 -11.90 -17.34
N VAL A 411 9.99 -11.90 -16.36
CA VAL A 411 8.83 -11.01 -16.31
C VAL A 411 8.77 -10.30 -14.95
N ALA A 412 8.42 -9.02 -14.98
CA ALA A 412 8.20 -8.21 -13.79
C ALA A 412 6.72 -7.94 -13.60
N PHE A 413 6.22 -8.20 -12.40
CA PHE A 413 4.94 -7.79 -11.88
C PHE A 413 5.15 -6.53 -11.05
N PHE A 414 4.51 -5.45 -11.42
CA PHE A 414 4.64 -4.15 -10.77
C PHE A 414 3.55 -3.95 -9.72
N ASP A 415 3.76 -2.94 -8.86
CA ASP A 415 2.78 -2.54 -7.85
C ASP A 415 2.55 -3.60 -6.77
N THR A 416 3.59 -4.37 -6.43
CA THR A 416 3.53 -5.50 -5.49
C THR A 416 3.93 -5.13 -4.05
N GLY A 417 4.11 -3.84 -3.74
CA GLY A 417 4.67 -3.39 -2.47
C GLY A 417 3.72 -3.40 -1.26
N ALA A 418 2.43 -3.71 -1.44
CA ALA A 418 1.51 -3.75 -0.31
C ALA A 418 0.79 -5.09 -0.19
N TYR A 419 0.69 -5.60 1.03
CA TYR A 419 -0.01 -6.81 1.49
C TYR A 419 0.59 -8.14 1.03
N GLN A 420 1.32 -8.19 -0.07
CA GLN A 420 1.81 -9.47 -0.62
C GLN A 420 2.74 -10.18 0.35
N ASP A 421 3.62 -9.44 1.00
CA ASP A 421 4.60 -9.96 1.95
C ASP A 421 3.96 -10.48 3.25
N ALA A 422 3.11 -9.65 3.88
CA ALA A 422 2.50 -9.98 5.18
C ALA A 422 1.44 -11.08 5.09
N LEU A 423 0.83 -11.28 3.92
CA LEU A 423 -0.16 -12.31 3.65
C LEU A 423 0.44 -13.54 2.92
N ALA A 424 1.75 -13.52 2.61
CA ALA A 424 2.44 -14.63 1.95
C ALA A 424 2.20 -15.96 2.65
N SER A 425 2.16 -17.03 1.88
CA SER A 425 1.97 -18.40 2.37
C SER A 425 3.11 -19.30 1.96
N HIS A 426 3.10 -20.56 2.44
CA HIS A 426 4.02 -21.60 2.03
C HIS A 426 3.25 -22.80 1.42
N HIS A 427 2.25 -22.50 0.59
CA HIS A 427 1.53 -23.57 -0.11
C HIS A 427 2.48 -24.45 -0.91
N CYS A 428 2.31 -25.77 -0.84
CA CYS A 428 3.25 -26.77 -1.35
C CYS A 428 4.69 -26.63 -0.79
N LEU A 429 4.87 -25.99 0.38
CA LEU A 429 6.17 -25.70 1.01
C LEU A 429 7.15 -24.95 0.09
N LEU A 430 6.62 -24.14 -0.85
CA LEU A 430 7.47 -23.30 -1.68
C LEU A 430 8.09 -22.18 -0.85
N SER A 431 9.35 -21.88 -1.16
CA SER A 431 10.14 -20.86 -0.47
C SER A 431 9.74 -19.46 -0.89
N SER A 432 9.71 -18.52 0.06
CA SER A 432 9.56 -17.09 -0.24
C SER A 432 10.71 -16.57 -1.12
N PRO A 433 10.45 -15.61 -2.04
CA PRO A 433 11.45 -14.96 -2.87
C PRO A 433 12.58 -14.30 -2.08
N ALA A 434 13.73 -14.14 -2.72
CA ALA A 434 14.74 -13.22 -2.21
C ALA A 434 14.19 -11.77 -2.25
N LYS A 435 14.52 -10.97 -1.24
CA LYS A 435 14.12 -9.56 -1.15
C LYS A 435 15.35 -8.67 -1.24
N LEU A 436 15.37 -7.81 -2.25
CA LEU A 436 16.46 -6.89 -2.54
C LEU A 436 16.02 -5.44 -2.31
N ILE A 437 16.97 -4.58 -1.97
CA ILE A 437 16.81 -3.14 -1.86
C ILE A 437 17.67 -2.50 -2.95
N ALA A 438 17.05 -1.68 -3.81
CA ALA A 438 17.72 -0.83 -4.77
C ALA A 438 17.66 0.62 -4.25
N GLN A 439 18.79 1.15 -3.81
CA GLN A 439 18.88 2.49 -3.26
C GLN A 439 20.29 3.06 -3.40
N ASN A 440 20.40 4.35 -3.79
CA ASN A 440 21.66 5.09 -3.93
C ASN A 440 22.67 4.41 -4.86
N GLY A 441 22.18 3.77 -5.92
CA GLY A 441 23.00 3.05 -6.89
C GLY A 441 23.50 1.67 -6.43
N GLU A 442 23.12 1.23 -5.24
CA GLU A 442 23.49 -0.07 -4.68
C GLU A 442 22.32 -1.05 -4.64
N ILE A 443 22.65 -2.35 -4.70
CA ILE A 443 21.70 -3.44 -4.45
C ILE A 443 22.14 -4.17 -3.18
N LYS A 444 21.25 -4.23 -2.21
CA LYS A 444 21.44 -4.94 -0.92
C LYS A 444 20.42 -6.07 -0.77
N ILE A 445 20.82 -7.15 -0.12
CA ILE A 445 19.91 -8.24 0.24
C ILE A 445 19.26 -7.89 1.57
N ALA A 446 17.94 -7.64 1.56
CA ALA A 446 17.16 -7.46 2.78
C ALA A 446 16.79 -8.80 3.42
N ARG A 447 16.40 -9.79 2.58
CA ARG A 447 16.10 -11.16 2.98
C ARG A 447 16.60 -12.11 1.89
N LYS A 448 17.35 -13.14 2.27
CA LYS A 448 17.69 -14.23 1.35
C LYS A 448 16.44 -15.02 0.99
N ARG A 449 16.48 -15.72 -0.15
CA ARG A 449 15.47 -16.75 -0.44
C ARG A 449 15.51 -17.79 0.66
N GLU A 450 14.35 -18.21 1.14
CA GLU A 450 14.26 -19.22 2.18
C GLU A 450 14.83 -20.57 1.70
N SER A 451 15.54 -21.24 2.58
CA SER A 451 15.94 -22.63 2.37
C SER A 451 14.79 -23.58 2.75
N ALA A 452 14.86 -24.83 2.31
CA ALA A 452 13.91 -25.86 2.70
C ALA A 452 13.87 -26.07 4.23
N GLU A 453 15.01 -25.94 4.90
CA GLU A 453 15.11 -26.02 6.36
C GLU A 453 14.39 -24.84 7.06
N GLU A 454 14.51 -23.62 6.52
CA GLU A 454 13.82 -22.45 7.06
C GLU A 454 12.30 -22.61 6.92
N VAL A 455 11.82 -23.01 5.75
CA VAL A 455 10.40 -23.32 5.52
C VAL A 455 9.94 -24.48 6.41
N GLY A 456 10.73 -25.56 6.50
CA GLY A 456 10.41 -26.72 7.33
C GLY A 456 10.19 -26.38 8.80
N LYS A 457 10.95 -25.44 9.37
CA LYS A 457 10.80 -24.97 10.76
C LYS A 457 9.42 -24.39 11.07
N HIS A 458 8.74 -23.75 10.10
CA HIS A 458 7.38 -23.26 10.29
C HIS A 458 6.37 -24.38 10.49
N PHE A 459 6.71 -25.61 10.12
CA PHE A 459 5.88 -26.81 10.19
C PHE A 459 6.43 -27.84 11.18
N GLY A 460 7.41 -27.46 12.01
CA GLY A 460 7.92 -28.29 13.10
C GLY A 460 9.02 -29.29 12.70
N TRP A 461 9.66 -29.11 11.56
CA TRP A 461 10.80 -29.92 11.08
C TRP A 461 12.14 -29.35 11.51
#